data_9bf1fdee058fa7c33608d0f73eb58f85
#
_entry.id   9bf1fdee058fa7c33608d0f73eb58f85
#
_cell.length_a   1.000
_cell.length_b   1.000
_cell.length_c   1.000
_cell.angle_alpha   90.00
_cell.angle_beta   90.00
_cell.angle_gamma   90.00
#
_symmetry.space_group_name_H-M   'P 1'
#
loop_
_entity.id
_entity.type
_entity.pdbx_description
1 polymer ?
#
loop_
_entity_poly.entity_id
_entity_poly.type
_entity_poly.pdbx_seq_one_letter_code
_entity_poly.pdbx_strand_id
1 'polypeptide(L)'
;MHVQYWCLMKEKTHILPFFTTLTLIGFTAAQHHSFSSNADPRDLRTTHIEQNQRQLLYYREELDVEDEYLMLPPCLKFDNPRLRSAYIALQAWKQAIISDPLNLTSNWAGPDVCNYTGVFCATALDNSSIQTVAGIDLNHGDMAGHLVEELGLLADIALFHINSNRFCGRVPKTLKKLKLLYELDLSNNRFAGGFPCVVLDLPKLKYLDLRFNEFEGDLPKELFNKDLDAIFVNHNRFALELPNNFGNSPVSVMVLANNKFHGCFPTSLANMSRTLNEVILTNNGLRSCLPREIGLLKKVTVFDASNNKLVGALPDTIGDMESLEQLNVAHNMLSGDIHDSVCLLPHLKSFSYAYNFITGEPPACLDLEDFDDSRNCFRARPKQRSTLQCKVFLSRPVHCEAFNCHEFDPSPPSQPLPPLPVTSPPPPPPPLSSPPPPPSCAEPPPPPSPPPCQAQPPPIQYLPPPPPPVYNPPPLPAPVYNGPLPPITGISYASPPPPSIS
;
A
#
# COMPACT_ATOMS: atom_id res chain seq x y z
N MET A 1 14.10 -14.73 12.42
CA MET A 1 13.95 -14.23 13.80
C MET A 1 14.33 -12.75 13.98
N HIS A 2 15.36 -12.22 13.30
CA HIS A 2 15.74 -10.78 13.44
C HIS A 2 14.76 -9.79 12.79
N VAL A 3 14.06 -10.16 11.73
CA VAL A 3 13.14 -9.27 10.98
C VAL A 3 11.86 -8.95 11.77
N GLN A 4 11.32 -9.92 12.49
CA GLN A 4 10.15 -9.70 13.36
C GLN A 4 10.47 -8.79 14.56
N TYR A 5 11.70 -8.82 15.06
CA TYR A 5 12.13 -7.98 16.19
C TYR A 5 12.20 -6.49 15.82
N TRP A 6 12.57 -6.20 14.59
CA TRP A 6 12.76 -4.80 14.15
C TRP A 6 11.43 -4.06 13.93
N CYS A 7 10.44 -4.72 13.33
CA CYS A 7 9.08 -4.17 13.24
C CYS A 7 8.42 -3.98 14.61
N LEU A 8 8.63 -4.92 15.56
CA LEU A 8 8.09 -4.83 16.92
C LEU A 8 8.77 -3.75 17.77
N MET A 9 10.07 -3.53 17.59
CA MET A 9 10.79 -2.49 18.36
C MET A 9 10.44 -1.06 17.92
N LYS A 10 10.16 -0.81 16.66
CA LYS A 10 9.75 0.54 16.20
C LYS A 10 8.35 0.94 16.67
N GLU A 11 7.44 0.00 16.84
CA GLU A 11 6.14 0.32 17.43
C GLU A 11 6.23 0.76 18.91
N LYS A 12 7.30 0.36 19.62
CA LYS A 12 7.51 0.70 21.05
C LYS A 12 8.29 2.01 21.30
N THR A 13 8.96 2.59 20.30
CA THR A 13 9.81 3.79 20.50
C THR A 13 9.09 5.13 20.36
N HIS A 14 7.78 5.16 20.12
CA HIS A 14 7.00 6.40 20.16
C HIS A 14 6.39 6.75 21.54
N ILE A 15 6.77 6.04 22.59
CA ILE A 15 6.40 6.39 23.98
C ILE A 15 7.68 6.60 24.78
N LEU A 16 8.00 7.86 25.01
CA LEU A 16 8.86 8.54 25.99
C LEU A 16 9.89 9.50 25.34
N PRO A 17 10.30 10.57 26.00
CA PRO A 17 10.06 10.93 27.39
C PRO A 17 9.59 12.39 27.61
N PHE A 18 8.69 12.59 28.50
CA PHE A 18 8.57 13.84 29.24
C PHE A 18 8.45 13.52 30.73
N PHE A 19 9.59 13.35 31.39
CA PHE A 19 9.73 13.60 32.82
C PHE A 19 11.19 13.88 33.11
N THR A 20 11.41 15.03 33.64
CA THR A 20 12.40 15.62 34.53
C THR A 20 13.01 16.90 33.95
N THR A 21 12.50 18.02 34.40
CA THR A 21 13.24 18.95 35.25
C THR A 21 12.27 19.99 35.80
N LEU A 22 12.02 19.85 37.08
CA LEU A 22 11.41 20.85 37.93
C LEU A 22 12.52 21.79 38.41
N THR A 23 12.51 23.07 38.06
CA THR A 23 13.10 24.14 38.89
C THR A 23 12.27 25.41 38.81
N LEU A 24 11.92 25.86 39.99
CA LEU A 24 11.24 27.09 40.36
C LEU A 24 11.84 28.35 39.69
N ILE A 25 11.00 29.34 39.46
CA ILE A 25 11.08 30.74 39.89
C ILE A 25 9.87 31.52 39.33
N GLY A 26 9.03 32.01 40.18
CA GLY A 26 8.71 33.39 40.48
C GLY A 26 7.64 34.12 39.68
N PHE A 27 6.51 34.33 40.33
CA PHE A 27 5.55 35.44 40.26
C PHE A 27 5.78 36.55 39.23
N THR A 28 4.76 36.87 38.41
CA THR A 28 4.06 38.16 38.40
C THR A 28 2.74 38.12 37.63
N ALA A 29 1.86 39.05 38.01
CA ALA A 29 0.42 39.15 37.83
C ALA A 29 -0.12 39.43 36.42
N ALA A 30 -1.31 38.91 36.20
CA ALA A 30 -2.51 39.50 35.60
C ALA A 30 -2.43 40.31 34.30
N GLN A 31 -3.14 39.83 33.28
CA GLN A 31 -4.18 40.62 32.60
C GLN A 31 -5.21 39.70 31.88
N HIS A 32 -6.47 39.96 32.17
CA HIS A 32 -7.63 39.35 31.53
C HIS A 32 -7.73 39.75 30.04
N HIS A 33 -7.80 38.75 29.15
CA HIS A 33 -8.51 38.89 27.89
C HIS A 33 -9.42 37.68 27.70
N SER A 34 -10.70 37.95 27.83
CA SER A 34 -11.80 37.03 27.51
C SER A 34 -11.82 36.79 25.98
N PHE A 35 -11.48 35.59 25.58
CA PHE A 35 -11.80 35.10 24.24
C PHE A 35 -13.05 34.19 24.37
N SER A 36 -14.13 34.71 23.81
CA SER A 36 -15.37 33.94 23.61
C SER A 36 -15.13 32.93 22.48
N SER A 37 -14.95 31.67 22.82
CA SER A 37 -14.97 30.58 21.85
C SER A 37 -16.40 30.01 21.76
N ASN A 38 -17.15 30.44 20.76
CA ASN A 38 -18.34 29.72 20.29
C ASN A 38 -17.88 28.49 19.48
N ALA A 39 -17.54 27.40 20.17
CA ALA A 39 -17.40 26.09 19.53
C ALA A 39 -18.77 25.43 19.48
N ASP A 40 -19.21 25.04 18.28
CA ASP A 40 -20.47 24.31 18.04
C ASP A 40 -20.44 22.97 18.82
N PRO A 41 -21.44 22.65 19.65
CA PRO A 41 -21.49 21.40 20.40
C PRO A 41 -21.49 20.13 19.53
N ARG A 42 -21.69 20.25 18.22
CA ARG A 42 -21.63 19.14 17.26
C ARG A 42 -20.21 18.70 16.92
N ASP A 43 -19.25 19.64 16.91
CA ASP A 43 -17.84 19.33 16.63
C ASP A 43 -17.16 18.56 17.78
N LEU A 44 -17.56 18.84 19.02
CA LEU A 44 -17.06 18.15 20.21
C LEU A 44 -17.55 16.69 20.30
N ARG A 45 -18.75 16.39 19.78
CA ARG A 45 -19.28 15.02 19.76
C ARG A 45 -18.59 14.15 18.73
N THR A 46 -18.26 14.69 17.54
CA THR A 46 -17.57 13.95 16.47
C THR A 46 -16.14 13.59 16.89
N THR A 47 -15.41 14.52 17.48
CA THR A 47 -14.04 14.28 17.97
C THR A 47 -13.98 13.29 19.13
N HIS A 48 -14.98 13.30 20.03
CA HIS A 48 -15.06 12.33 21.13
C HIS A 48 -15.41 10.92 20.65
N ILE A 49 -16.27 10.79 19.65
CA ILE A 49 -16.62 9.49 19.06
C ILE A 49 -15.42 8.91 18.33
N GLU A 50 -14.69 9.72 17.58
CA GLU A 50 -13.46 9.28 16.89
C GLU A 50 -12.33 8.93 17.87
N GLN A 51 -12.17 9.68 18.97
CA GLN A 51 -11.20 9.35 20.02
C GLN A 51 -11.58 8.06 20.76
N ASN A 52 -12.85 7.87 21.11
CA ASN A 52 -13.32 6.65 21.75
C ASN A 52 -13.21 5.42 20.83
N GLN A 53 -13.47 5.57 19.54
CA GLN A 53 -13.24 4.50 18.56
C GLN A 53 -11.76 4.14 18.42
N ARG A 54 -10.86 5.15 18.40
CA ARG A 54 -9.41 4.91 18.41
C ARG A 54 -8.93 4.23 19.69
N GLN A 55 -9.49 4.58 20.86
CA GLN A 55 -9.17 3.93 22.13
C GLN A 55 -9.70 2.48 22.21
N LEU A 56 -10.92 2.21 21.73
CA LEU A 56 -11.46 0.86 21.68
C LEU A 56 -10.67 -0.07 20.76
N LEU A 57 -10.17 0.44 19.63
CA LEU A 57 -9.27 -0.30 18.75
C LEU A 57 -7.92 -0.59 19.42
N TYR A 58 -7.41 0.35 20.24
CA TYR A 58 -6.14 0.18 20.97
C TYR A 58 -6.25 -0.87 22.08
N TYR A 59 -7.35 -0.89 22.84
CA TYR A 59 -7.55 -1.88 23.92
C TYR A 59 -7.75 -3.31 23.41
N ARG A 60 -8.22 -3.51 22.18
CA ARG A 60 -8.40 -4.85 21.61
C ARG A 60 -7.08 -5.47 21.10
N GLU A 61 -6.05 -4.67 20.86
CA GLU A 61 -4.70 -5.14 20.45
C GLU A 61 -3.88 -5.73 21.61
N GLU A 62 -4.21 -5.43 22.87
CA GLU A 62 -3.44 -5.89 24.05
C GLU A 62 -3.94 -7.21 24.66
N LEU A 63 -5.08 -7.69 24.22
CA LEU A 63 -5.57 -9.00 24.65
C LEU A 63 -5.10 -10.04 23.63
N ASP A 64 -4.10 -10.80 23.99
CA ASP A 64 -3.79 -12.11 23.37
C ASP A 64 -4.99 -13.03 23.61
N VAL A 65 -6.01 -12.90 22.76
CA VAL A 65 -7.17 -13.79 22.77
C VAL A 65 -6.77 -15.03 21.98
N GLU A 66 -6.07 -15.95 22.63
CA GLU A 66 -6.11 -17.35 22.23
C GLU A 66 -7.53 -17.86 22.47
N ASP A 67 -8.21 -18.25 21.36
CA ASP A 67 -9.37 -19.14 21.33
C ASP A 67 -10.77 -18.67 21.80
N GLU A 68 -11.18 -17.42 21.61
CA GLU A 68 -12.60 -17.15 21.61
C GLU A 68 -13.21 -17.33 20.19
N TYR A 69 -13.22 -18.58 19.72
CA TYR A 69 -13.94 -18.92 18.49
C TYR A 69 -15.43 -18.63 18.63
N LEU A 70 -15.99 -17.90 17.66
CA LEU A 70 -17.42 -17.74 17.52
C LEU A 70 -18.08 -19.09 17.75
N MET A 71 -18.91 -19.21 18.79
CA MET A 71 -19.65 -20.45 19.07
C MET A 71 -20.62 -20.69 17.92
N LEU A 72 -20.25 -21.60 17.03
CA LEU A 72 -21.09 -21.92 15.88
C LEU A 72 -22.35 -22.68 16.34
N PRO A 73 -23.51 -22.33 15.79
CA PRO A 73 -24.71 -23.13 16.02
C PRO A 73 -24.45 -24.59 15.62
N PRO A 74 -24.80 -25.58 16.46
CA PRO A 74 -24.48 -27.00 16.21
C PRO A 74 -25.20 -27.57 14.99
N CYS A 75 -26.16 -26.86 14.42
CA CYS A 75 -26.89 -27.23 13.23
C CYS A 75 -26.21 -26.88 11.90
N LEU A 76 -25.16 -26.06 11.92
CA LEU A 76 -24.44 -25.71 10.69
C LEU A 76 -23.53 -26.86 10.27
N LYS A 77 -23.77 -27.39 9.07
CA LYS A 77 -22.90 -28.39 8.44
C LYS A 77 -22.10 -27.76 7.33
N PHE A 78 -20.82 -28.06 7.31
CA PHE A 78 -19.88 -27.62 6.28
C PHE A 78 -19.34 -28.83 5.53
N ASP A 79 -19.13 -28.68 4.24
CA ASP A 79 -18.59 -29.75 3.40
C ASP A 79 -17.17 -30.16 3.81
N ASN A 80 -16.41 -29.23 4.36
CA ASN A 80 -15.06 -29.47 4.85
C ASN A 80 -14.63 -28.43 5.90
N PRO A 81 -13.55 -28.71 6.67
CA PRO A 81 -13.05 -27.79 7.70
C PRO A 81 -12.59 -26.44 7.18
N ARG A 82 -12.10 -26.33 5.92
CA ARG A 82 -11.62 -25.06 5.34
C ARG A 82 -12.77 -24.10 5.10
N LEU A 83 -13.91 -24.58 4.58
CA LEU A 83 -15.12 -23.76 4.43
C LEU A 83 -15.70 -23.35 5.79
N ARG A 84 -15.57 -24.21 6.82
CA ARG A 84 -15.93 -23.86 8.19
C ARG A 84 -15.06 -22.68 8.70
N SER A 85 -13.75 -22.76 8.52
CA SER A 85 -12.81 -21.67 8.90
C SER A 85 -13.11 -20.39 8.12
N ALA A 86 -13.39 -20.50 6.84
CA ALA A 86 -13.79 -19.36 6.01
C ALA A 86 -15.09 -18.72 6.48
N TYR A 87 -16.08 -19.54 6.85
CA TYR A 87 -17.33 -19.05 7.43
C TYR A 87 -17.07 -18.22 8.70
N ILE A 88 -16.25 -18.72 9.61
CA ILE A 88 -15.90 -17.99 10.86
C ILE A 88 -15.26 -16.66 10.52
N ALA A 89 -14.27 -16.65 9.62
CA ALA A 89 -13.59 -15.43 9.21
C ALA A 89 -14.55 -14.39 8.60
N LEU A 90 -15.40 -14.83 7.67
CA LEU A 90 -16.32 -13.95 6.96
C LEU A 90 -17.45 -13.44 7.85
N GLN A 91 -17.96 -14.25 8.80
CA GLN A 91 -18.95 -13.79 9.75
C GLN A 91 -18.37 -12.80 10.77
N ALA A 92 -17.16 -13.04 11.26
CA ALA A 92 -16.46 -12.09 12.12
C ALA A 92 -16.24 -10.76 11.39
N TRP A 93 -15.79 -10.82 10.13
CA TRP A 93 -15.59 -9.62 9.33
C TRP A 93 -16.90 -8.89 9.02
N LYS A 94 -17.98 -9.62 8.68
CA LYS A 94 -19.31 -9.03 8.49
C LYS A 94 -19.78 -8.22 9.70
N GLN A 95 -19.49 -8.68 10.93
CA GLN A 95 -19.81 -7.94 12.16
C GLN A 95 -18.95 -6.67 12.32
N ALA A 96 -17.74 -6.63 11.76
CA ALA A 96 -16.86 -5.49 11.79
C ALA A 96 -17.14 -4.46 10.67
N ILE A 97 -18.02 -4.80 9.72
CA ILE A 97 -18.51 -3.89 8.69
C ILE A 97 -19.61 -3.01 9.31
N ILE A 98 -19.37 -1.70 9.36
CA ILE A 98 -20.24 -0.71 9.97
C ILE A 98 -21.26 -0.17 8.95
N SER A 99 -20.87 -0.15 7.66
CA SER A 99 -21.69 0.35 6.56
C SER A 99 -21.46 -0.49 5.31
N ASP A 100 -22.54 -0.93 4.71
CA ASP A 100 -22.58 -1.71 3.46
C ASP A 100 -23.74 -1.18 2.59
N PRO A 101 -23.56 -0.02 1.93
CA PRO A 101 -24.65 0.67 1.23
C PRO A 101 -25.16 -0.09 0.02
N LEU A 102 -24.34 -0.94 -0.59
CA LEU A 102 -24.71 -1.77 -1.74
C LEU A 102 -25.23 -3.16 -1.33
N ASN A 103 -25.33 -3.44 -0.03
CA ASN A 103 -25.78 -4.71 0.54
C ASN A 103 -24.98 -5.92 0.01
N LEU A 104 -23.68 -5.76 -0.21
CA LEU A 104 -22.82 -6.83 -0.73
C LEU A 104 -22.74 -8.03 0.23
N THR A 105 -22.82 -7.79 1.54
CA THR A 105 -22.80 -8.86 2.54
C THR A 105 -24.18 -9.37 2.93
N SER A 106 -25.25 -8.94 2.27
CA SER A 106 -26.62 -9.33 2.60
C SER A 106 -26.83 -10.85 2.53
N ASN A 107 -26.26 -11.50 1.53
CA ASN A 107 -26.33 -12.95 1.35
C ASN A 107 -25.24 -13.73 2.12
N TRP A 108 -24.42 -13.05 2.93
CA TRP A 108 -23.43 -13.73 3.77
C TRP A 108 -24.15 -14.38 4.97
N ALA A 109 -24.84 -15.45 4.72
CA ALA A 109 -25.61 -16.22 5.70
C ALA A 109 -25.61 -17.70 5.35
N GLY A 110 -25.57 -18.55 6.39
CA GLY A 110 -25.53 -20.02 6.20
C GLY A 110 -24.14 -20.54 5.85
N PRO A 111 -23.98 -21.88 5.73
CA PRO A 111 -22.67 -22.52 5.61
C PRO A 111 -22.05 -22.46 4.21
N ASP A 112 -22.83 -22.08 3.19
CA ASP A 112 -22.40 -22.07 1.78
C ASP A 112 -21.68 -20.76 1.44
N VAL A 113 -20.45 -20.63 1.93
CA VAL A 113 -19.62 -19.42 1.76
C VAL A 113 -19.24 -19.18 0.31
N CYS A 114 -19.26 -20.20 -0.53
CA CYS A 114 -18.92 -20.07 -1.95
C CYS A 114 -19.98 -19.34 -2.76
N ASN A 115 -21.19 -19.20 -2.22
CA ASN A 115 -22.27 -18.40 -2.80
C ASN A 115 -22.36 -16.98 -2.24
N TYR A 116 -21.44 -16.59 -1.33
CA TYR A 116 -21.39 -15.24 -0.81
C TYR A 116 -20.93 -14.27 -1.90
N THR A 117 -21.60 -13.13 -2.02
CA THR A 117 -21.19 -12.08 -2.96
C THR A 117 -19.75 -11.66 -2.68
N GLY A 118 -18.93 -11.60 -3.73
CA GLY A 118 -17.53 -11.22 -3.64
C GLY A 118 -16.59 -12.30 -3.09
N VAL A 119 -17.09 -13.52 -2.84
CA VAL A 119 -16.29 -14.66 -2.40
C VAL A 119 -16.18 -15.68 -3.53
N PHE A 120 -14.96 -16.09 -3.84
CA PHE A 120 -14.66 -17.01 -4.94
C PHE A 120 -14.00 -18.26 -4.39
N CYS A 121 -14.57 -19.41 -4.69
CA CYS A 121 -14.02 -20.70 -4.33
C CYS A 121 -13.30 -21.36 -5.50
N ALA A 122 -12.28 -22.13 -5.14
CA ALA A 122 -11.56 -23.02 -6.07
C ALA A 122 -11.22 -24.34 -5.37
N THR A 123 -10.77 -25.29 -6.15
CA THR A 123 -10.23 -26.54 -5.64
C THR A 123 -8.93 -26.29 -4.88
N ALA A 124 -8.78 -26.88 -3.70
CA ALA A 124 -7.56 -26.73 -2.90
C ALA A 124 -6.34 -27.32 -3.63
N LEU A 125 -5.20 -26.63 -3.56
CA LEU A 125 -3.97 -27.02 -4.28
C LEU A 125 -3.38 -28.35 -3.80
N ASP A 126 -3.62 -28.71 -2.55
CA ASP A 126 -3.11 -29.93 -1.92
C ASP A 126 -4.11 -31.10 -1.94
N ASN A 127 -5.38 -30.83 -2.29
CA ASN A 127 -6.42 -31.85 -2.37
C ASN A 127 -7.53 -31.46 -3.35
N SER A 128 -7.52 -32.05 -4.53
CA SER A 128 -8.47 -31.76 -5.61
C SER A 128 -9.93 -32.15 -5.31
N SER A 129 -10.22 -32.85 -4.22
CA SER A 129 -11.59 -33.16 -3.78
C SER A 129 -12.18 -32.10 -2.83
N ILE A 130 -11.40 -31.11 -2.40
CA ILE A 130 -11.81 -30.11 -1.42
C ILE A 130 -11.97 -28.75 -2.10
N GLN A 131 -13.13 -28.13 -1.94
CA GLN A 131 -13.36 -26.72 -2.27
C GLN A 131 -12.92 -25.84 -1.11
N THR A 132 -12.35 -24.69 -1.44
CA THR A 132 -11.89 -23.69 -0.46
C THR A 132 -12.08 -22.27 -0.99
N VAL A 133 -12.10 -21.28 -0.10
CA VAL A 133 -12.10 -19.87 -0.51
C VAL A 133 -10.72 -19.50 -1.03
N ALA A 134 -10.64 -19.17 -2.31
CA ALA A 134 -9.42 -18.80 -3.02
C ALA A 134 -9.30 -17.29 -3.29
N GLY A 135 -10.40 -16.56 -3.28
CA GLY A 135 -10.40 -15.11 -3.54
C GLY A 135 -11.53 -14.38 -2.86
N ILE A 136 -11.26 -13.12 -2.56
CA ILE A 136 -12.26 -12.13 -2.15
C ILE A 136 -12.08 -10.90 -3.02
N ASP A 137 -13.18 -10.43 -3.62
CA ASP A 137 -13.27 -9.17 -4.34
C ASP A 137 -14.52 -8.40 -3.91
N LEU A 138 -14.30 -7.34 -3.15
CA LEU A 138 -15.31 -6.40 -2.68
C LEU A 138 -14.98 -4.97 -3.15
N ASN A 139 -14.35 -4.86 -4.30
CA ASN A 139 -13.99 -3.58 -4.88
C ASN A 139 -15.23 -2.69 -5.11
N HIS A 140 -15.05 -1.38 -4.95
CA HIS A 140 -16.09 -0.35 -5.21
C HIS A 140 -17.38 -0.53 -4.42
N GLY A 141 -17.31 -1.16 -3.21
CA GLY A 141 -18.47 -1.42 -2.37
C GLY A 141 -18.93 -0.23 -1.54
N ASP A 142 -18.14 0.85 -1.47
CA ASP A 142 -18.32 1.97 -0.53
C ASP A 142 -18.57 1.49 0.92
N MET A 143 -17.96 0.35 1.27
CA MET A 143 -18.09 -0.30 2.56
C MET A 143 -17.23 0.40 3.61
N ALA A 144 -17.72 0.50 4.84
CA ALA A 144 -16.94 1.02 5.96
C ALA A 144 -16.85 -0.01 7.09
N GLY A 145 -15.69 -0.07 7.73
CA GLY A 145 -15.40 -1.01 8.81
C GLY A 145 -13.90 -1.16 9.01
N HIS A 146 -13.51 -2.28 9.57
CA HIS A 146 -12.08 -2.63 9.72
C HIS A 146 -11.85 -4.10 9.40
N LEU A 147 -10.59 -4.46 9.14
CA LEU A 147 -10.19 -5.85 8.98
C LEU A 147 -10.01 -6.49 10.36
N VAL A 148 -10.42 -7.76 10.49
CA VAL A 148 -10.39 -8.52 11.74
C VAL A 148 -9.30 -9.61 11.70
N GLU A 149 -8.83 -10.03 12.86
CA GLU A 149 -7.77 -11.04 12.97
C GLU A 149 -8.21 -12.41 12.41
N GLU A 150 -9.50 -12.73 12.47
CA GLU A 150 -10.07 -13.97 11.95
C GLU A 150 -9.88 -14.14 10.45
N LEU A 151 -9.60 -13.07 9.70
CA LEU A 151 -9.24 -13.17 8.27
C LEU A 151 -8.01 -14.06 8.04
N GLY A 152 -7.13 -14.20 9.04
CA GLY A 152 -6.03 -15.16 8.99
C GLY A 152 -6.44 -16.63 8.93
N LEU A 153 -7.73 -16.95 9.08
CA LEU A 153 -8.27 -18.32 8.89
C LEU A 153 -8.51 -18.68 7.42
N LEU A 154 -8.46 -17.71 6.50
CA LEU A 154 -8.60 -17.90 5.06
C LEU A 154 -7.30 -18.43 4.44
N ALA A 155 -6.79 -19.55 4.93
CA ALA A 155 -5.43 -20.04 4.64
C ALA A 155 -5.12 -20.25 3.16
N ASP A 156 -6.13 -20.54 2.34
CA ASP A 156 -5.98 -20.86 0.92
C ASP A 156 -6.23 -19.65 -0.01
N ILE A 157 -6.49 -18.47 0.55
CA ILE A 157 -6.77 -17.28 -0.26
C ILE A 157 -5.54 -16.87 -1.06
N ALA A 158 -5.75 -16.62 -2.35
CA ALA A 158 -4.74 -16.11 -3.28
C ALA A 158 -4.98 -14.64 -3.66
N LEU A 159 -6.22 -14.18 -3.67
CA LEU A 159 -6.61 -12.82 -4.05
C LEU A 159 -7.41 -12.18 -2.92
N PHE A 160 -6.99 -10.99 -2.48
CA PHE A 160 -7.72 -10.19 -1.50
C PHE A 160 -7.81 -8.75 -1.99
N HIS A 161 -8.95 -8.39 -2.57
CA HIS A 161 -9.20 -7.12 -3.19
C HIS A 161 -10.36 -6.40 -2.51
N ILE A 162 -10.09 -5.22 -1.96
CA ILE A 162 -11.08 -4.34 -1.31
C ILE A 162 -10.87 -2.87 -1.71
N ASN A 163 -10.43 -2.66 -2.93
CA ASN A 163 -10.19 -1.33 -3.49
C ASN A 163 -11.44 -0.45 -3.45
N SER A 164 -11.24 0.86 -3.29
CA SER A 164 -12.33 1.86 -3.35
C SER A 164 -13.46 1.60 -2.35
N ASN A 165 -13.05 1.50 -1.09
CA ASN A 165 -13.92 1.39 0.06
C ASN A 165 -13.56 2.44 1.13
N ARG A 166 -14.13 2.32 2.31
CA ARG A 166 -13.85 3.19 3.46
C ARG A 166 -13.35 2.40 4.67
N PHE A 167 -12.68 1.27 4.44
CA PHE A 167 -12.07 0.51 5.52
C PHE A 167 -10.96 1.32 6.20
N CYS A 168 -10.86 1.21 7.51
CA CYS A 168 -9.91 1.97 8.32
C CYS A 168 -9.21 1.06 9.35
N GLY A 169 -8.33 1.66 10.16
CA GLY A 169 -7.56 0.93 11.15
C GLY A 169 -6.26 0.37 10.58
N ARG A 170 -5.77 -0.71 11.18
CA ARG A 170 -4.52 -1.36 10.79
C ARG A 170 -4.79 -2.67 10.07
N VAL A 171 -3.81 -3.13 9.32
CA VAL A 171 -3.85 -4.45 8.69
C VAL A 171 -3.56 -5.52 9.76
N PRO A 172 -4.42 -6.55 9.91
CA PRO A 172 -4.30 -7.58 10.94
C PRO A 172 -3.01 -8.38 10.83
N LYS A 173 -2.40 -8.69 11.98
CA LYS A 173 -1.14 -9.46 12.04
C LYS A 173 -1.32 -10.92 11.61
N THR A 174 -2.52 -11.46 11.75
CA THR A 174 -2.84 -12.85 11.37
C THR A 174 -2.83 -13.07 9.85
N LEU A 175 -2.89 -12.00 9.04
CA LEU A 175 -2.73 -12.14 7.59
C LEU A 175 -1.42 -12.84 7.19
N LYS A 176 -0.39 -12.86 8.07
CA LYS A 176 0.82 -13.66 7.86
C LYS A 176 0.56 -15.16 7.65
N LYS A 177 -0.63 -15.64 8.04
CA LYS A 177 -1.05 -17.04 7.85
C LYS A 177 -1.48 -17.33 6.42
N LEU A 178 -1.75 -16.31 5.60
CA LEU A 178 -2.23 -16.42 4.21
C LEU A 178 -1.07 -16.77 3.26
N LYS A 179 -0.54 -17.97 3.35
CA LYS A 179 0.70 -18.35 2.67
C LYS A 179 0.58 -18.47 1.14
N LEU A 180 -0.63 -18.54 0.63
CA LEU A 180 -0.93 -18.59 -0.80
C LEU A 180 -1.30 -17.22 -1.39
N LEU A 181 -1.41 -16.17 -0.55
CA LEU A 181 -1.79 -14.84 -1.00
C LEU A 181 -0.80 -14.34 -2.05
N TYR A 182 -1.33 -14.08 -3.24
CA TYR A 182 -0.60 -13.65 -4.43
C TYR A 182 -0.83 -12.17 -4.74
N GLU A 183 -2.07 -11.70 -4.59
CA GLU A 183 -2.45 -10.31 -4.78
C GLU A 183 -3.11 -9.74 -3.52
N LEU A 184 -2.61 -8.59 -3.06
CA LEU A 184 -3.18 -7.81 -1.97
C LEU A 184 -3.44 -6.39 -2.46
N ASP A 185 -4.72 -6.06 -2.66
CA ASP A 185 -5.17 -4.71 -3.00
C ASP A 185 -6.02 -4.11 -1.88
N LEU A 186 -5.41 -3.19 -1.13
CA LEU A 186 -6.05 -2.39 -0.08
C LEU A 186 -6.23 -0.93 -0.50
N SER A 187 -6.04 -0.62 -1.77
CA SER A 187 -5.99 0.75 -2.27
C SER A 187 -7.30 1.51 -2.11
N ASN A 188 -7.21 2.84 -2.14
CA ASN A 188 -8.39 3.72 -2.01
C ASN A 188 -9.26 3.42 -0.78
N ASN A 189 -8.61 3.42 0.40
CA ASN A 189 -9.23 3.20 1.69
C ASN A 189 -8.73 4.23 2.73
N ARG A 190 -8.91 3.95 4.01
CA ARG A 190 -8.49 4.82 5.12
C ARG A 190 -7.59 4.07 6.12
N PHE A 191 -6.83 3.08 5.64
CA PHE A 191 -5.87 2.37 6.49
C PHE A 191 -4.78 3.32 6.96
N ALA A 192 -4.36 3.17 8.23
CA ALA A 192 -3.42 4.08 8.88
C ALA A 192 -2.36 3.33 9.69
N GLY A 193 -1.40 4.08 10.20
CA GLY A 193 -0.24 3.55 10.94
C GLY A 193 0.95 3.28 10.03
N GLY A 194 1.95 2.55 10.52
CA GLY A 194 3.14 2.20 9.75
C GLY A 194 2.88 1.21 8.63
N PHE A 195 3.90 0.99 7.80
CA PHE A 195 3.85 -0.04 6.77
C PHE A 195 3.42 -1.39 7.38
N PRO A 196 2.46 -2.11 6.78
CA PRO A 196 1.97 -3.37 7.32
C PRO A 196 3.03 -4.48 7.19
N CYS A 197 3.89 -4.63 8.20
CA CYS A 197 5.02 -5.58 8.18
C CYS A 197 4.59 -7.03 7.92
N VAL A 198 3.33 -7.37 8.20
CA VAL A 198 2.75 -8.69 7.89
C VAL A 198 2.91 -9.05 6.40
N VAL A 199 2.96 -8.06 5.51
CA VAL A 199 3.20 -8.24 4.07
C VAL A 199 4.54 -8.94 3.81
N LEU A 200 5.55 -8.69 4.66
CA LEU A 200 6.87 -9.28 4.52
C LEU A 200 6.88 -10.80 4.75
N ASP A 201 5.91 -11.29 5.53
CA ASP A 201 5.75 -12.70 5.88
C ASP A 201 4.93 -13.51 4.84
N LEU A 202 4.48 -12.90 3.74
CA LEU A 202 3.67 -13.50 2.69
C LEU A 202 4.57 -14.02 1.55
N PRO A 203 4.87 -15.34 1.50
CA PRO A 203 5.94 -15.86 0.62
C PRO A 203 5.56 -15.89 -0.86
N LYS A 204 4.28 -15.86 -1.20
CA LYS A 204 3.77 -15.95 -2.57
C LYS A 204 3.29 -14.60 -3.11
N LEU A 205 3.33 -13.54 -2.29
CA LEU A 205 2.84 -12.24 -2.70
C LEU A 205 3.67 -11.68 -3.86
N LYS A 206 2.98 -11.31 -4.94
CA LYS A 206 3.54 -10.72 -6.16
C LYS A 206 3.04 -9.31 -6.41
N TYR A 207 1.79 -9.03 -6.13
CA TYR A 207 1.16 -7.74 -6.33
C TYR A 207 0.79 -7.11 -5.00
N LEU A 208 1.28 -5.89 -4.75
CA LEU A 208 1.01 -5.12 -3.54
C LEU A 208 0.52 -3.72 -3.90
N ASP A 209 -0.74 -3.43 -3.56
CA ASP A 209 -1.33 -2.11 -3.73
C ASP A 209 -1.85 -1.54 -2.41
N LEU A 210 -1.13 -0.54 -1.90
CA LEU A 210 -1.47 0.22 -0.69
C LEU A 210 -1.78 1.69 -1.00
N ARG A 211 -1.89 2.09 -2.27
CA ARG A 211 -2.07 3.48 -2.68
C ARG A 211 -3.36 4.10 -2.13
N PHE A 212 -3.38 5.44 -2.02
CA PHE A 212 -4.54 6.20 -1.53
C PHE A 212 -5.04 5.71 -0.17
N ASN A 213 -4.15 5.75 0.82
CA ASN A 213 -4.42 5.42 2.21
C ASN A 213 -3.74 6.46 3.14
N GLU A 214 -3.74 6.18 4.44
CA GLU A 214 -3.13 7.06 5.44
C GLU A 214 -1.89 6.42 6.11
N PHE A 215 -1.24 5.46 5.45
CA PHE A 215 -0.02 4.84 5.98
C PHE A 215 1.09 5.88 6.13
N GLU A 216 1.89 5.75 7.19
CA GLU A 216 2.95 6.70 7.56
C GLU A 216 4.24 6.00 8.00
N GLY A 217 5.26 6.78 8.33
CA GLY A 217 6.56 6.25 8.73
C GLY A 217 7.44 5.88 7.54
N ASP A 218 8.32 4.91 7.72
CA ASP A 218 9.28 4.46 6.72
C ASP A 218 8.81 3.19 5.98
N LEU A 219 9.39 2.98 4.81
CA LEU A 219 9.31 1.69 4.13
C LEU A 219 10.43 0.80 4.66
N PRO A 220 10.13 -0.42 5.11
CA PRO A 220 11.16 -1.34 5.60
C PRO A 220 12.04 -1.82 4.43
N LYS A 221 13.34 -1.88 4.66
CA LYS A 221 14.31 -2.34 3.64
C LYS A 221 14.00 -3.75 3.12
N GLU A 222 13.40 -4.59 3.93
CA GLU A 222 12.98 -5.95 3.60
C GLU A 222 11.95 -6.00 2.47
N LEU A 223 11.15 -4.94 2.29
CA LEU A 223 10.21 -4.82 1.18
C LEU A 223 10.92 -4.95 -0.17
N PHE A 224 12.07 -4.32 -0.32
CA PHE A 224 12.83 -4.29 -1.57
C PHE A 224 13.62 -5.57 -1.85
N ASN A 225 13.62 -6.51 -0.89
CA ASN A 225 14.17 -7.86 -1.09
C ASN A 225 13.08 -8.91 -1.38
N LYS A 226 11.78 -8.48 -1.41
CA LYS A 226 10.68 -9.38 -1.77
C LYS A 226 10.60 -9.56 -3.28
N ASP A 227 10.25 -10.77 -3.68
CA ASP A 227 10.00 -11.13 -5.07
C ASP A 227 8.61 -10.66 -5.52
N LEU A 228 8.44 -9.33 -5.60
CA LEU A 228 7.23 -8.67 -6.08
C LEU A 228 7.36 -8.31 -7.55
N ASP A 229 6.24 -8.28 -8.27
CA ASP A 229 6.17 -7.84 -9.66
C ASP A 229 5.80 -6.35 -9.74
N ALA A 230 5.04 -5.84 -8.77
CA ALA A 230 4.66 -4.43 -8.70
C ALA A 230 4.49 -3.95 -7.24
N ILE A 231 4.84 -2.65 -7.00
CA ILE A 231 4.67 -1.96 -5.73
C ILE A 231 3.97 -0.62 -5.98
N PHE A 232 2.78 -0.46 -5.37
CA PHE A 232 2.04 0.80 -5.37
C PHE A 232 1.84 1.27 -3.93
N VAL A 233 2.54 2.34 -3.54
CA VAL A 233 2.41 2.97 -2.20
C VAL A 233 2.15 4.47 -2.29
N ASN A 234 1.81 4.96 -3.47
CA ASN A 234 1.56 6.38 -3.73
C ASN A 234 0.32 6.91 -2.99
N HIS A 235 0.27 8.24 -2.79
CA HIS A 235 -0.81 8.91 -2.05
C HIS A 235 -1.00 8.33 -0.63
N ASN A 236 0.10 8.35 0.12
CA ASN A 236 0.17 8.00 1.53
C ASN A 236 0.94 9.09 2.29
N ARG A 237 1.32 8.81 3.53
CA ARG A 237 2.10 9.72 4.38
C ARG A 237 3.49 9.15 4.69
N PHE A 238 3.96 8.17 3.91
CA PHE A 238 5.30 7.62 4.09
C PHE A 238 6.35 8.72 4.01
N ALA A 239 7.35 8.63 4.89
CA ALA A 239 8.38 9.64 5.06
C ALA A 239 9.76 8.98 5.22
N LEU A 240 10.75 9.79 5.57
CA LEU A 240 12.14 9.37 5.72
C LEU A 240 12.83 9.08 4.38
N GLU A 241 14.04 8.55 4.44
CA GLU A 241 14.84 8.26 3.26
C GLU A 241 14.48 6.91 2.67
N LEU A 242 14.60 6.78 1.36
CA LEU A 242 14.52 5.49 0.70
C LEU A 242 15.75 4.65 1.09
N PRO A 243 15.59 3.37 1.41
CA PRO A 243 16.69 2.55 1.89
C PRO A 243 17.70 2.24 0.78
N ASN A 244 18.97 2.04 1.14
CA ASN A 244 20.07 1.82 0.18
C ASN A 244 19.88 0.60 -0.69
N ASN A 245 19.15 -0.41 -0.23
CA ASN A 245 18.82 -1.61 -1.00
C ASN A 245 17.55 -1.46 -1.86
N PHE A 246 17.10 -0.22 -2.10
CA PHE A 246 15.94 0.07 -2.93
C PHE A 246 15.98 -0.65 -4.28
N GLY A 247 17.16 -0.64 -4.93
CA GLY A 247 17.40 -1.29 -6.20
C GLY A 247 17.51 -2.82 -6.19
N ASN A 248 17.37 -3.49 -5.03
CA ASN A 248 17.31 -4.95 -4.98
C ASN A 248 15.96 -5.49 -5.43
N SER A 249 14.96 -4.62 -5.52
CA SER A 249 13.61 -5.01 -5.89
C SER A 249 13.53 -5.51 -7.33
N PRO A 250 12.91 -6.66 -7.60
CA PRO A 250 12.78 -7.20 -8.95
C PRO A 250 11.58 -6.64 -9.72
N VAL A 251 10.83 -5.69 -9.14
CA VAL A 251 9.58 -5.19 -9.72
C VAL A 251 9.78 -4.59 -11.11
N SER A 252 8.74 -4.69 -11.93
CA SER A 252 8.65 -4.01 -13.21
C SER A 252 8.04 -2.62 -13.09
N VAL A 253 7.18 -2.39 -12.09
CA VAL A 253 6.50 -1.12 -11.84
C VAL A 253 6.65 -0.72 -10.38
N MET A 254 7.07 0.54 -10.16
CA MET A 254 7.23 1.10 -8.82
C MET A 254 6.66 2.52 -8.74
N VAL A 255 5.59 2.69 -7.96
CA VAL A 255 4.92 3.99 -7.81
C VAL A 255 4.90 4.42 -6.35
N LEU A 256 5.72 5.45 -6.02
CA LEU A 256 5.88 6.02 -4.70
C LEU A 256 5.40 7.49 -4.62
N ALA A 257 4.75 7.98 -5.65
CA ALA A 257 4.33 9.37 -5.79
C ALA A 257 3.48 9.87 -4.61
N ASN A 258 3.47 11.20 -4.40
CA ASN A 258 2.61 11.82 -3.40
C ASN A 258 2.78 11.24 -1.99
N ASN A 259 4.03 11.24 -1.53
CA ASN A 259 4.43 10.88 -0.17
C ASN A 259 5.32 11.99 0.42
N LYS A 260 6.05 11.69 1.47
CA LYS A 260 6.96 12.64 2.15
C LYS A 260 8.40 12.11 2.19
N PHE A 261 8.78 11.25 1.25
CA PHE A 261 10.16 10.77 1.14
C PHE A 261 11.12 11.93 0.94
N HIS A 262 12.27 11.89 1.57
CA HIS A 262 13.31 12.91 1.47
C HIS A 262 14.70 12.26 1.39
N GLY A 263 15.75 13.07 1.45
CA GLY A 263 17.12 12.60 1.29
C GLY A 263 17.52 12.45 -0.17
N CYS A 264 18.48 11.59 -0.43
CA CYS A 264 19.04 11.40 -1.76
C CYS A 264 18.11 10.65 -2.71
N PHE A 265 18.24 10.94 -4.01
CA PHE A 265 17.74 10.05 -5.04
C PHE A 265 18.47 8.71 -4.94
N PRO A 266 17.80 7.54 -4.94
CA PRO A 266 18.44 6.25 -4.70
C PRO A 266 19.31 5.83 -5.89
N THR A 267 20.62 5.84 -5.72
CA THR A 267 21.59 5.41 -6.75
C THR A 267 21.43 3.94 -7.10
N SER A 268 21.06 3.11 -6.11
CA SER A 268 20.81 1.67 -6.29
C SER A 268 19.65 1.37 -7.26
N LEU A 269 18.80 2.35 -7.62
CA LEU A 269 17.76 2.16 -8.63
C LEU A 269 18.31 1.56 -9.93
N ALA A 270 19.55 1.92 -10.30
CA ALA A 270 20.23 1.41 -11.48
C ALA A 270 20.42 -0.13 -11.50
N ASN A 271 20.39 -0.78 -10.34
CA ASN A 271 20.45 -2.25 -10.24
C ASN A 271 19.20 -2.93 -10.83
N MET A 272 18.09 -2.18 -10.97
CA MET A 272 16.83 -2.68 -11.55
C MET A 272 16.80 -2.63 -13.09
N SER A 273 17.95 -2.42 -13.74
CA SER A 273 18.09 -2.27 -15.19
C SER A 273 17.49 -3.41 -16.03
N ARG A 274 17.30 -4.59 -15.43
CA ARG A 274 16.76 -5.77 -16.11
C ARG A 274 15.24 -5.93 -15.97
N THR A 275 14.65 -5.33 -14.96
CA THR A 275 13.26 -5.58 -14.57
C THR A 275 12.38 -4.34 -14.65
N LEU A 276 12.89 -3.17 -14.28
CA LEU A 276 12.09 -1.96 -14.16
C LEU A 276 11.67 -1.41 -15.52
N ASN A 277 10.37 -1.20 -15.69
CA ASN A 277 9.75 -0.55 -16.84
C ASN A 277 9.21 0.84 -16.48
N GLU A 278 8.66 0.99 -15.28
CA GLU A 278 8.07 2.26 -14.85
C GLU A 278 8.48 2.61 -13.43
N VAL A 279 8.90 3.87 -13.23
CA VAL A 279 9.20 4.43 -11.91
C VAL A 279 8.62 5.82 -11.78
N ILE A 280 7.76 6.01 -10.76
CA ILE A 280 7.08 7.27 -10.49
C ILE A 280 7.34 7.70 -9.05
N LEU A 281 8.17 8.75 -8.90
CA LEU A 281 8.62 9.32 -7.62
C LEU A 281 8.11 10.76 -7.42
N THR A 282 7.16 11.21 -8.24
CA THR A 282 6.67 12.58 -8.24
C THR A 282 6.10 13.00 -6.89
N ASN A 283 6.20 14.31 -6.62
CA ASN A 283 5.66 14.94 -5.42
C ASN A 283 6.13 14.28 -4.11
N ASN A 284 7.44 14.39 -3.91
CA ASN A 284 8.15 13.98 -2.70
C ASN A 284 9.13 15.09 -2.26
N GLY A 285 10.05 14.79 -1.39
CA GLY A 285 11.05 15.75 -0.90
C GLY A 285 12.49 15.37 -1.25
N LEU A 286 12.70 14.52 -2.27
CA LEU A 286 14.03 14.04 -2.67
C LEU A 286 14.93 15.21 -3.06
N ARG A 287 16.15 15.24 -2.52
CA ARG A 287 17.08 16.33 -2.67
C ARG A 287 18.51 15.87 -2.85
N SER A 288 18.93 15.77 -4.09
CA SER A 288 20.31 15.52 -4.51
C SER A 288 20.43 15.82 -6.00
N CYS A 289 21.61 15.60 -6.56
CA CYS A 289 21.74 15.45 -8.00
C CYS A 289 21.16 14.08 -8.43
N LEU A 290 20.73 13.98 -9.69
CA LEU A 290 20.43 12.69 -10.32
C LEU A 290 21.76 11.97 -10.60
N PRO A 291 21.87 10.68 -10.28
CA PRO A 291 23.09 9.91 -10.53
C PRO A 291 23.23 9.57 -12.01
N ARG A 292 24.47 9.47 -12.50
CA ARG A 292 24.74 9.10 -13.90
C ARG A 292 24.31 7.67 -14.23
N GLU A 293 24.28 6.81 -13.24
CA GLU A 293 23.90 5.40 -13.33
C GLU A 293 22.45 5.19 -13.75
N ILE A 294 21.62 6.25 -13.72
CA ILE A 294 20.25 6.20 -14.23
C ILE A 294 20.18 5.74 -15.70
N GLY A 295 21.22 6.07 -16.51
CA GLY A 295 21.33 5.62 -17.89
C GLY A 295 21.42 4.09 -18.08
N LEU A 296 21.68 3.33 -17.01
CA LEU A 296 21.64 1.87 -17.05
C LEU A 296 20.21 1.32 -17.16
N LEU A 297 19.19 2.14 -16.92
CA LEU A 297 17.78 1.74 -16.94
C LEU A 297 17.21 1.68 -18.37
N LYS A 298 17.77 0.84 -19.21
CA LYS A 298 17.46 0.78 -20.65
C LYS A 298 16.04 0.31 -20.99
N LYS A 299 15.35 -0.36 -20.06
CA LYS A 299 13.97 -0.86 -20.24
C LYS A 299 12.89 0.10 -19.75
N VAL A 300 13.28 1.13 -19.03
CA VAL A 300 12.31 2.09 -18.48
C VAL A 300 11.65 2.87 -19.61
N THR A 301 10.34 2.82 -19.65
CA THR A 301 9.49 3.56 -20.58
C THR A 301 8.95 4.84 -19.96
N VAL A 302 8.68 4.84 -18.64
CA VAL A 302 8.17 5.99 -17.89
C VAL A 302 9.08 6.28 -16.71
N PHE A 303 9.64 7.50 -16.71
CA PHE A 303 10.43 8.03 -15.61
C PHE A 303 9.87 9.37 -15.16
N ASP A 304 9.29 9.41 -13.96
CA ASP A 304 8.77 10.64 -13.36
C ASP A 304 9.39 10.90 -11.97
N ALA A 305 10.26 11.91 -11.92
CA ALA A 305 10.85 12.46 -10.70
C ALA A 305 10.46 13.93 -10.47
N SER A 306 9.34 14.36 -11.04
CA SER A 306 8.84 15.72 -10.94
C SER A 306 8.44 16.11 -9.51
N ASN A 307 8.25 17.40 -9.27
CA ASN A 307 7.82 17.93 -7.98
C ASN A 307 8.66 17.42 -6.78
N ASN A 308 9.98 17.52 -6.93
CA ASN A 308 10.96 17.19 -5.90
C ASN A 308 11.88 18.41 -5.64
N LYS A 309 13.03 18.18 -5.02
CA LYS A 309 14.04 19.19 -4.77
C LYS A 309 15.39 18.83 -5.41
N LEU A 310 15.33 18.14 -6.55
CA LEU A 310 16.51 17.70 -7.29
C LEU A 310 17.26 18.90 -7.83
N VAL A 311 18.59 18.82 -7.81
CA VAL A 311 19.50 19.93 -8.19
C VAL A 311 20.55 19.44 -9.19
N GLY A 312 21.36 20.37 -9.71
CA GLY A 312 22.46 20.08 -10.65
C GLY A 312 21.98 19.89 -12.08
N ALA A 313 22.86 19.41 -12.92
CA ALA A 313 22.55 19.17 -14.32
C ALA A 313 21.81 17.83 -14.50
N LEU A 314 21.00 17.77 -15.54
CA LEU A 314 20.42 16.50 -15.99
C LEU A 314 21.56 15.65 -16.58
N PRO A 315 21.76 14.40 -16.12
CA PRO A 315 22.84 13.55 -16.65
C PRO A 315 22.69 13.27 -18.14
N ASP A 316 23.79 13.39 -18.90
CA ASP A 316 23.86 13.05 -20.31
C ASP A 316 23.55 11.57 -20.58
N THR A 317 23.81 10.70 -19.59
CA THR A 317 23.55 9.27 -19.64
C THR A 317 22.04 8.90 -19.67
N ILE A 318 21.14 9.85 -19.42
CA ILE A 318 19.70 9.64 -19.70
C ILE A 318 19.50 9.29 -21.17
N GLY A 319 20.36 9.82 -22.07
CA GLY A 319 20.38 9.43 -23.49
C GLY A 319 20.68 7.95 -23.78
N ASP A 320 21.08 7.17 -22.76
CA ASP A 320 21.29 5.72 -22.85
C ASP A 320 20.03 4.91 -22.52
N MET A 321 18.94 5.55 -22.08
CA MET A 321 17.67 4.91 -21.72
C MET A 321 16.82 4.61 -22.97
N GLU A 322 17.25 3.67 -23.77
CA GLU A 322 16.79 3.40 -25.14
C GLU A 322 15.28 3.23 -25.29
N SER A 323 14.58 2.72 -24.24
CA SER A 323 13.14 2.47 -24.28
C SER A 323 12.29 3.64 -23.74
N LEU A 324 12.91 4.75 -23.30
CA LEU A 324 12.23 5.84 -22.63
C LEU A 324 11.22 6.54 -23.56
N GLU A 325 9.96 6.56 -23.17
CA GLU A 325 8.87 7.23 -23.87
C GLU A 325 8.43 8.52 -23.18
N GLN A 326 8.46 8.52 -21.84
CA GLN A 326 8.03 9.65 -21.04
C GLN A 326 9.07 10.00 -19.98
N LEU A 327 9.58 11.22 -20.03
CA LEU A 327 10.52 11.79 -19.05
C LEU A 327 9.89 13.01 -18.41
N ASN A 328 9.69 12.96 -17.10
CA ASN A 328 9.17 14.10 -16.35
C ASN A 328 10.11 14.44 -15.18
N VAL A 329 10.77 15.58 -15.27
CA VAL A 329 11.63 16.15 -14.22
C VAL A 329 11.20 17.58 -13.85
N ALA A 330 9.98 17.96 -14.21
CA ALA A 330 9.43 19.28 -13.94
C ALA A 330 9.36 19.58 -12.44
N HIS A 331 9.27 20.88 -12.10
CA HIS A 331 9.15 21.33 -10.71
C HIS A 331 10.24 20.80 -9.79
N ASN A 332 11.50 21.06 -10.19
CA ASN A 332 12.69 20.76 -9.43
C ASN A 332 13.60 22.00 -9.36
N MET A 333 14.85 21.82 -9.02
CA MET A 333 15.87 22.87 -9.00
C MET A 333 17.05 22.49 -9.92
N LEU A 334 16.76 21.77 -11.01
CA LEU A 334 17.75 21.40 -12.02
C LEU A 334 18.28 22.63 -12.75
N SER A 335 19.52 22.59 -13.20
CA SER A 335 20.21 23.70 -13.88
C SER A 335 21.22 23.16 -14.90
N GLY A 336 21.87 24.06 -15.63
CA GLY A 336 22.76 23.69 -16.72
C GLY A 336 21.99 23.44 -18.01
N ASP A 337 22.65 22.81 -18.98
CA ASP A 337 22.09 22.58 -20.29
C ASP A 337 21.66 21.11 -20.46
N ILE A 338 20.59 20.88 -21.22
CA ILE A 338 20.17 19.55 -21.61
C ILE A 338 21.09 19.04 -22.71
N HIS A 339 21.59 17.82 -22.56
CA HIS A 339 22.44 17.18 -23.57
C HIS A 339 21.64 16.68 -24.76
N ASP A 340 22.21 16.76 -25.99
CA ASP A 340 21.55 16.34 -27.22
C ASP A 340 21.02 14.90 -27.17
N SER A 341 21.76 13.98 -26.54
CA SER A 341 21.41 12.57 -26.44
C SER A 341 20.04 12.31 -25.81
N VAL A 342 19.59 13.21 -24.93
CA VAL A 342 18.30 13.03 -24.24
C VAL A 342 17.13 13.20 -25.21
N CYS A 343 17.13 14.28 -25.99
CA CYS A 343 16.04 14.56 -26.92
C CYS A 343 16.14 13.78 -28.26
N LEU A 344 17.27 13.11 -28.49
CA LEU A 344 17.46 12.21 -29.63
C LEU A 344 17.10 10.75 -29.32
N LEU A 345 16.56 10.48 -28.13
CA LEU A 345 16.09 9.13 -27.77
C LEU A 345 15.02 8.64 -28.75
N PRO A 346 15.14 7.40 -29.27
CA PRO A 346 14.32 6.93 -30.39
C PRO A 346 12.83 6.78 -30.08
N HIS A 347 12.47 6.66 -28.82
CA HIS A 347 11.10 6.42 -28.37
C HIS A 347 10.52 7.55 -27.51
N LEU A 348 11.31 8.60 -27.22
CA LEU A 348 10.87 9.69 -26.36
C LEU A 348 9.76 10.51 -27.06
N LYS A 349 8.56 10.50 -26.48
CA LYS A 349 7.36 11.20 -26.96
C LYS A 349 7.05 12.44 -26.13
N SER A 350 7.22 12.32 -24.80
CA SER A 350 6.92 13.38 -23.85
C SER A 350 8.09 13.70 -22.95
N PHE A 351 8.48 14.98 -22.89
CA PHE A 351 9.53 15.48 -22.02
C PHE A 351 9.12 16.77 -21.31
N SER A 352 8.83 16.69 -20.03
CA SER A 352 8.53 17.85 -19.18
C SER A 352 9.70 18.16 -18.26
N TYR A 353 10.28 19.35 -18.43
CA TYR A 353 11.34 19.91 -17.57
C TYR A 353 11.00 21.31 -17.10
N ALA A 354 9.74 21.70 -17.16
CA ALA A 354 9.23 22.98 -16.72
C ALA A 354 9.57 23.27 -15.24
N TYR A 355 9.55 24.55 -14.86
CA TYR A 355 9.75 25.00 -13.48
C TYR A 355 11.08 24.56 -12.85
N ASN A 356 12.16 24.62 -13.65
CA ASN A 356 13.54 24.40 -13.24
C ASN A 356 14.38 25.69 -13.41
N PHE A 357 15.67 25.57 -13.56
CA PHE A 357 16.65 26.66 -13.83
C PHE A 357 17.57 26.30 -15.01
N ILE A 358 17.08 25.52 -15.95
CA ILE A 358 17.79 25.05 -17.15
C ILE A 358 18.10 26.26 -18.04
N THR A 359 19.32 26.30 -18.59
CA THR A 359 19.85 27.46 -19.33
C THR A 359 19.97 27.23 -20.82
N GLY A 360 20.06 25.99 -21.26
CA GLY A 360 20.19 25.60 -22.65
C GLY A 360 19.50 24.26 -22.95
N GLU A 361 19.05 24.15 -24.19
CA GLU A 361 18.48 22.91 -24.71
C GLU A 361 18.83 22.77 -26.19
N PRO A 362 19.05 21.56 -26.71
CA PRO A 362 19.29 21.34 -28.13
C PRO A 362 17.98 21.50 -28.94
N PRO A 363 18.10 21.87 -30.24
CA PRO A 363 16.93 22.02 -31.12
C PRO A 363 16.04 20.76 -31.17
N ALA A 364 16.62 19.56 -31.08
CA ALA A 364 15.89 18.30 -31.09
C ALA A 364 14.83 18.19 -29.98
N CYS A 365 14.99 18.89 -28.86
CA CYS A 365 13.97 18.90 -27.79
C CYS A 365 12.68 19.62 -28.22
N LEU A 366 12.75 20.51 -29.19
CA LEU A 366 11.60 21.27 -29.71
C LEU A 366 10.80 20.49 -30.75
N ASP A 367 11.37 19.40 -31.26
CA ASP A 367 10.75 18.53 -32.25
C ASP A 367 9.92 17.40 -31.60
N LEU A 368 9.95 17.30 -30.27
CA LEU A 368 9.16 16.31 -29.51
C LEU A 368 7.67 16.60 -29.61
N GLU A 369 6.85 15.54 -29.64
CA GLU A 369 5.39 15.62 -29.76
C GLU A 369 4.77 16.39 -28.57
N ASP A 370 5.29 16.16 -27.36
CA ASP A 370 4.85 16.80 -26.14
C ASP A 370 6.04 17.23 -25.30
N PHE A 371 6.23 18.53 -25.12
CA PHE A 371 7.27 19.07 -24.23
C PHE A 371 6.80 20.32 -23.49
N ASP A 372 7.32 20.52 -22.28
CA ASP A 372 7.11 21.74 -21.49
C ASP A 372 8.44 22.28 -20.96
N ASP A 373 8.89 23.43 -21.54
CA ASP A 373 10.12 24.14 -21.20
C ASP A 373 9.87 25.37 -20.31
N SER A 374 8.63 25.61 -19.91
CA SER A 374 8.24 26.83 -19.22
C SER A 374 8.93 27.02 -17.87
N ARG A 375 9.08 28.30 -17.44
CA ARG A 375 9.66 28.63 -16.12
C ARG A 375 11.08 28.11 -15.87
N ASN A 376 11.89 28.09 -16.92
CA ASN A 376 13.33 27.90 -16.88
C ASN A 376 14.09 29.22 -17.04
N CYS A 377 15.35 29.17 -17.46
CA CYS A 377 16.23 30.34 -17.62
C CYS A 377 16.67 30.54 -19.08
N PHE A 378 15.87 30.14 -20.05
CA PHE A 378 16.18 30.33 -21.48
C PHE A 378 16.13 31.80 -21.86
N ARG A 379 17.08 32.23 -22.68
CA ARG A 379 17.11 33.59 -23.20
C ARG A 379 16.13 33.73 -24.35
N ALA A 380 15.44 34.87 -24.40
CA ALA A 380 14.52 35.24 -25.49
C ALA A 380 13.35 34.25 -25.74
N ARG A 381 12.99 33.46 -24.73
CA ARG A 381 11.85 32.54 -24.77
C ARG A 381 10.69 33.07 -23.92
N PRO A 382 9.43 32.87 -24.35
CA PRO A 382 8.25 33.23 -23.56
C PRO A 382 8.14 32.37 -22.29
N LYS A 383 7.38 32.83 -21.32
CA LYS A 383 7.01 32.11 -20.08
C LYS A 383 8.22 31.66 -19.21
N GLN A 384 9.38 32.28 -19.37
CA GLN A 384 10.58 31.95 -18.57
C GLN A 384 10.62 32.69 -17.24
N ARG A 385 11.50 32.27 -16.32
CA ARG A 385 11.80 32.99 -15.08
C ARG A 385 12.39 34.36 -15.37
N SER A 386 12.26 35.29 -14.43
CA SER A 386 12.92 36.59 -14.57
C SER A 386 14.46 36.46 -14.55
N THR A 387 15.16 37.34 -15.26
CA THR A 387 16.62 37.36 -15.28
C THR A 387 17.21 37.43 -13.85
N LEU A 388 16.55 38.16 -12.94
CA LEU A 388 17.01 38.24 -11.55
C LEU A 388 16.88 36.90 -10.81
N GLN A 389 15.76 36.19 -10.97
CA GLN A 389 15.58 34.85 -10.38
C GLN A 389 16.66 33.90 -10.86
N CYS A 390 16.89 33.83 -12.17
CA CYS A 390 17.93 33.01 -12.77
C CYS A 390 19.32 33.38 -12.26
N LYS A 391 19.67 34.66 -12.25
CA LYS A 391 20.99 35.13 -11.78
C LYS A 391 21.24 34.76 -10.33
N VAL A 392 20.25 34.95 -9.45
CA VAL A 392 20.37 34.65 -8.01
C VAL A 392 20.57 33.16 -7.78
N PHE A 393 19.82 32.30 -8.49
CA PHE A 393 19.96 30.86 -8.35
C PHE A 393 21.29 30.36 -8.93
N LEU A 394 21.61 30.71 -10.16
CA LEU A 394 22.78 30.24 -10.89
C LEU A 394 24.12 30.83 -10.36
N SER A 395 24.08 31.86 -9.51
CA SER A 395 25.28 32.37 -8.86
C SER A 395 25.88 31.43 -7.80
N ARG A 396 25.14 30.40 -7.41
CA ARG A 396 25.56 29.41 -6.41
C ARG A 396 25.87 28.09 -7.12
N PRO A 397 27.13 27.65 -7.19
CA PRO A 397 27.44 26.37 -7.79
C PRO A 397 26.82 25.24 -6.99
N VAL A 398 26.33 24.23 -7.69
CA VAL A 398 25.81 23.01 -7.08
C VAL A 398 26.95 22.02 -6.94
N HIS A 399 27.19 21.53 -5.73
CA HIS A 399 28.17 20.51 -5.40
C HIS A 399 27.44 19.22 -5.04
N CYS A 400 27.38 18.28 -5.96
CA CYS A 400 26.62 17.02 -5.78
C CYS A 400 27.16 16.17 -4.63
N GLU A 401 28.49 16.17 -4.42
CA GLU A 401 29.16 15.43 -3.34
C GLU A 401 28.76 15.93 -1.94
N ALA A 402 28.32 17.21 -1.83
CA ALA A 402 27.89 17.79 -0.54
C ALA A 402 26.61 17.14 0.03
N PHE A 403 25.87 16.37 -0.75
CA PHE A 403 24.71 15.65 -0.28
C PHE A 403 25.05 14.35 0.43
N ASN A 404 26.32 13.87 0.33
CA ASN A 404 26.78 12.62 0.93
C ASN A 404 25.89 11.42 0.58
N CYS A 405 25.39 11.36 -0.66
CA CYS A 405 24.58 10.25 -1.11
C CYS A 405 25.42 8.97 -1.19
N HIS A 406 24.78 7.83 -1.00
CA HIS A 406 25.45 6.55 -1.18
C HIS A 406 25.92 6.43 -2.62
N GLU A 407 27.16 5.96 -2.80
CA GLU A 407 27.67 5.62 -4.11
C GLU A 407 26.94 4.41 -4.68
N PHE A 408 26.90 4.33 -6.01
CA PHE A 408 26.32 3.18 -6.68
C PHE A 408 27.20 1.95 -6.44
N ASP A 409 26.58 0.91 -5.87
CA ASP A 409 27.18 -0.42 -5.72
C ASP A 409 26.44 -1.38 -6.67
N PRO A 410 27.07 -1.82 -7.76
CA PRO A 410 26.43 -2.74 -8.67
C PRO A 410 26.17 -4.07 -7.94
N SER A 411 24.90 -4.48 -7.89
CA SER A 411 24.54 -5.80 -7.38
C SER A 411 25.33 -6.86 -8.14
N PRO A 412 25.99 -7.80 -7.45
CA PRO A 412 26.65 -8.90 -8.15
C PRO A 412 25.62 -9.63 -9.01
N PRO A 413 25.99 -10.05 -10.24
CA PRO A 413 25.08 -10.80 -11.09
C PRO A 413 24.55 -11.97 -10.26
N SER A 414 23.21 -12.10 -10.19
CA SER A 414 22.56 -13.21 -9.49
C SER A 414 23.18 -14.51 -9.98
N GLN A 415 23.98 -15.14 -9.12
CA GLN A 415 24.47 -16.48 -9.44
C GLN A 415 23.23 -17.35 -9.62
N PRO A 416 23.16 -18.16 -10.69
CA PRO A 416 22.13 -19.17 -10.79
C PRO A 416 22.16 -19.96 -9.48
N LEU A 417 21.00 -20.04 -8.80
CA LEU A 417 20.90 -20.89 -7.62
C LEU A 417 21.51 -22.25 -7.99
N PRO A 418 22.47 -22.77 -7.20
CA PRO A 418 22.99 -24.10 -7.44
C PRO A 418 21.78 -25.04 -7.51
N PRO A 419 21.72 -25.94 -8.48
CA PRO A 419 20.62 -26.88 -8.59
C PRO A 419 20.44 -27.53 -7.21
N LEU A 420 19.21 -27.47 -6.71
CA LEU A 420 18.86 -28.13 -5.45
C LEU A 420 19.44 -29.54 -5.49
N PRO A 421 20.16 -29.99 -4.44
CA PRO A 421 20.65 -31.35 -4.40
C PRO A 421 19.46 -32.26 -4.66
N VAL A 422 19.53 -33.02 -5.73
CA VAL A 422 18.52 -34.06 -6.00
C VAL A 422 18.63 -35.01 -4.84
N THR A 423 17.75 -34.84 -3.85
CA THR A 423 17.61 -35.79 -2.76
C THR A 423 17.15 -37.08 -3.41
N SER A 424 18.06 -38.05 -3.48
CA SER A 424 17.68 -39.43 -3.80
C SER A 424 16.47 -39.80 -2.93
N PRO A 425 15.46 -40.47 -3.48
CA PRO A 425 14.29 -40.86 -2.70
C PRO A 425 14.75 -41.67 -1.49
N PRO A 426 14.18 -41.43 -0.29
CA PRO A 426 14.52 -42.20 0.90
C PRO A 426 14.30 -43.67 0.64
N PRO A 427 15.14 -44.57 1.17
CA PRO A 427 14.90 -46.00 1.04
C PRO A 427 13.52 -46.37 1.60
N PRO A 428 12.80 -47.33 1.01
CA PRO A 428 11.50 -47.73 1.49
C PRO A 428 11.59 -48.19 2.97
N PRO A 429 10.62 -47.80 3.81
CA PRO A 429 10.59 -48.21 5.19
C PRO A 429 10.52 -49.73 5.33
N PRO A 430 11.16 -50.32 6.34
CA PRO A 430 11.04 -51.76 6.58
C PRO A 430 9.57 -52.13 6.82
N PRO A 431 9.16 -53.36 6.42
CA PRO A 431 7.77 -53.80 6.58
C PRO A 431 7.38 -53.77 8.07
N LEU A 432 6.35 -52.98 8.37
CA LEU A 432 5.75 -52.89 9.69
C LEU A 432 5.16 -54.28 10.04
N SER A 433 5.63 -54.86 11.13
CA SER A 433 4.95 -56.03 11.75
C SER A 433 3.55 -55.56 12.18
N SER A 434 2.55 -56.36 11.78
CA SER A 434 1.14 -56.10 12.09
C SER A 434 0.92 -55.93 13.61
N PRO A 435 0.21 -54.86 14.04
CA PRO A 435 -0.14 -54.68 15.45
C PRO A 435 -1.15 -55.82 15.86
N PRO A 436 -1.12 -56.19 17.15
CA PRO A 436 -2.10 -57.11 17.69
C PRO A 436 -3.51 -56.51 17.62
N PRO A 437 -4.58 -57.34 17.47
CA PRO A 437 -5.94 -56.84 17.39
C PRO A 437 -6.32 -56.11 18.68
N PRO A 438 -7.04 -54.96 18.58
CA PRO A 438 -7.49 -54.23 19.77
C PRO A 438 -8.54 -55.03 20.55
N PRO A 439 -8.59 -54.86 21.89
CA PRO A 439 -9.64 -55.46 22.70
C PRO A 439 -11.00 -54.89 22.30
N SER A 440 -11.99 -55.79 22.20
CA SER A 440 -13.37 -55.45 21.93
C SER A 440 -13.91 -54.50 23.00
N CYS A 441 -14.13 -53.21 22.64
CA CYS A 441 -14.87 -52.28 23.47
C CYS A 441 -16.36 -52.43 23.18
N ALA A 442 -17.15 -52.66 24.23
CA ALA A 442 -18.59 -52.58 24.16
C ALA A 442 -19.02 -51.18 23.72
N GLU A 443 -19.88 -51.07 22.73
CA GLU A 443 -20.41 -49.80 22.28
C GLU A 443 -21.16 -49.10 23.44
N PRO A 444 -20.83 -47.80 23.73
CA PRO A 444 -21.67 -46.99 24.61
C PRO A 444 -23.01 -46.71 23.91
N PRO A 445 -24.10 -46.56 24.66
CA PRO A 445 -25.39 -46.21 24.09
C PRO A 445 -25.33 -44.91 23.30
N PRO A 446 -26.05 -44.77 22.16
CA PRO A 446 -26.00 -43.56 21.34
C PRO A 446 -26.44 -42.35 22.17
N PRO A 447 -25.78 -41.18 22.01
CA PRO A 447 -26.19 -39.98 22.67
C PRO A 447 -27.59 -39.55 22.18
N PRO A 448 -28.38 -38.88 23.06
CA PRO A 448 -29.72 -38.43 22.67
C PRO A 448 -29.60 -37.47 21.48
N SER A 449 -30.51 -37.60 20.51
CA SER A 449 -30.58 -36.75 19.32
C SER A 449 -30.65 -35.29 19.72
N PRO A 450 -29.83 -34.37 19.13
CA PRO A 450 -29.93 -32.97 19.38
C PRO A 450 -31.33 -32.43 19.00
N PRO A 451 -31.85 -31.45 19.72
CA PRO A 451 -33.13 -30.86 19.38
C PRO A 451 -33.07 -30.22 17.98
N PRO A 452 -34.16 -30.25 17.20
CA PRO A 452 -34.20 -29.61 15.90
C PRO A 452 -33.92 -28.12 16.02
N CYS A 453 -33.11 -27.57 15.09
CA CYS A 453 -32.90 -26.16 14.97
C CYS A 453 -34.26 -25.45 14.81
N GLN A 454 -34.72 -24.80 15.87
CA GLN A 454 -35.92 -23.98 15.77
C GLN A 454 -35.58 -22.77 14.89
N ALA A 455 -36.42 -22.52 13.87
CA ALA A 455 -36.38 -21.31 13.10
C ALA A 455 -36.40 -20.11 14.10
N GLN A 456 -35.54 -19.14 13.84
CA GLN A 456 -35.51 -17.90 14.62
C GLN A 456 -36.96 -17.36 14.70
N PRO A 457 -37.38 -16.83 15.85
CA PRO A 457 -38.65 -16.13 15.94
C PRO A 457 -38.66 -14.97 14.94
N PRO A 458 -39.80 -14.67 14.31
CA PRO A 458 -39.88 -13.58 13.34
C PRO A 458 -39.39 -12.26 14.01
N PRO A 459 -38.69 -11.40 13.25
CA PRO A 459 -38.20 -10.14 13.81
C PRO A 459 -39.36 -9.34 14.38
N ILE A 460 -39.20 -8.85 15.60
CA ILE A 460 -40.14 -7.92 16.23
C ILE A 460 -40.24 -6.71 15.32
N GLN A 461 -41.39 -6.49 14.72
CA GLN A 461 -41.67 -5.29 13.94
C GLN A 461 -41.68 -4.10 14.89
N TYR A 462 -40.60 -3.37 15.00
CA TYR A 462 -40.60 -2.04 15.55
C TYR A 462 -41.28 -1.12 14.54
N LEU A 463 -42.38 -0.53 14.92
CA LEU A 463 -42.98 0.59 14.19
C LEU A 463 -41.93 1.70 14.07
N PRO A 464 -41.73 2.25 12.87
CA PRO A 464 -40.76 3.33 12.68
C PRO A 464 -41.19 4.54 13.55
N PRO A 465 -40.20 5.24 14.16
CA PRO A 465 -40.48 6.50 14.83
C PRO A 465 -41.03 7.52 13.81
N PRO A 466 -41.88 8.46 14.22
CA PRO A 466 -42.42 9.48 13.32
C PRO A 466 -41.27 10.29 12.72
N PRO A 467 -41.36 10.69 11.43
CA PRO A 467 -40.31 11.45 10.75
C PRO A 467 -40.10 12.79 11.47
N PRO A 468 -38.84 13.22 11.64
CA PRO A 468 -38.54 14.56 12.15
C PRO A 468 -39.05 15.62 11.18
N PRO A 469 -39.42 16.83 11.68
CA PRO A 469 -39.89 17.90 10.81
C PRO A 469 -38.84 18.28 9.76
N VAL A 470 -39.29 18.38 8.52
CA VAL A 470 -38.46 18.75 7.38
C VAL A 470 -38.02 20.20 7.52
N TYR A 471 -36.77 20.44 7.88
CA TYR A 471 -36.13 21.74 7.78
C TYR A 471 -35.36 21.79 6.47
N ASN A 472 -35.83 22.54 5.49
CA ASN A 472 -35.13 22.83 4.25
C ASN A 472 -34.27 24.08 4.45
N PRO A 473 -32.94 23.97 4.64
CA PRO A 473 -32.06 25.13 4.51
C PRO A 473 -31.93 25.50 3.03
N PRO A 474 -31.75 26.78 2.71
CA PRO A 474 -31.51 27.21 1.33
C PRO A 474 -30.19 26.59 0.82
N PRO A 475 -30.10 26.27 -0.49
CA PRO A 475 -28.91 25.69 -1.06
C PRO A 475 -27.73 26.67 -0.94
N LEU A 476 -26.60 26.19 -0.43
CA LEU A 476 -25.33 26.91 -0.48
C LEU A 476 -24.92 27.11 -1.93
N PRO A 477 -24.37 28.29 -2.30
CA PRO A 477 -23.86 28.48 -3.64
C PRO A 477 -22.70 27.51 -3.89
N ALA A 478 -22.76 26.82 -5.03
CA ALA A 478 -21.72 25.91 -5.47
C ALA A 478 -20.38 26.65 -5.61
N PRO A 479 -19.24 26.07 -5.18
CA PRO A 479 -17.95 26.64 -5.46
C PRO A 479 -17.72 26.67 -6.97
N VAL A 480 -17.54 27.88 -7.52
CA VAL A 480 -17.20 28.07 -8.92
C VAL A 480 -15.72 27.70 -9.09
N TYR A 481 -15.45 26.52 -9.59
CA TYR A 481 -14.13 26.11 -10.06
C TYR A 481 -14.00 26.51 -11.52
N ASN A 482 -13.32 27.62 -11.80
CA ASN A 482 -13.03 28.11 -13.14
C ASN A 482 -11.62 27.68 -13.57
N GLY A 483 -11.47 26.44 -14.00
CA GLY A 483 -10.28 25.93 -14.66
C GLY A 483 -10.51 24.51 -15.16
N PRO A 484 -10.00 24.13 -16.34
CA PRO A 484 -10.06 22.75 -16.78
C PRO A 484 -9.20 21.89 -15.83
N LEU A 485 -9.80 20.82 -15.32
CA LEU A 485 -9.06 19.77 -14.63
C LEU A 485 -8.01 19.20 -15.59
N PRO A 486 -6.76 18.99 -15.16
CA PRO A 486 -5.80 18.29 -15.99
C PRO A 486 -6.38 16.90 -16.32
N PRO A 487 -6.19 16.39 -17.54
CA PRO A 487 -6.64 15.07 -17.90
C PRO A 487 -5.95 14.06 -16.97
N ILE A 488 -6.73 13.30 -16.23
CA ILE A 488 -6.26 12.11 -15.54
C ILE A 488 -6.03 11.08 -16.62
N THR A 489 -4.82 11.01 -17.16
CA THR A 489 -4.40 9.86 -17.94
C THR A 489 -4.21 8.72 -16.94
N GLY A 490 -5.31 8.09 -16.56
CA GLY A 490 -5.31 6.84 -15.86
C GLY A 490 -4.76 5.78 -16.80
N ILE A 491 -3.50 5.39 -16.62
CA ILE A 491 -3.01 4.15 -17.23
C ILE A 491 -3.81 3.05 -16.55
N SER A 492 -4.71 2.45 -17.31
CA SER A 492 -5.46 1.27 -16.86
C SER A 492 -4.47 0.10 -16.87
N TYR A 493 -3.87 -0.18 -15.71
CA TYR A 493 -3.16 -1.42 -15.49
C TYR A 493 -4.21 -2.54 -15.45
N ALA A 494 -4.30 -3.32 -16.50
CA ALA A 494 -5.04 -4.57 -16.47
C ALA A 494 -4.26 -5.54 -15.59
N SER A 495 -4.85 -6.02 -14.51
CA SER A 495 -4.27 -7.09 -13.71
C SER A 495 -3.82 -8.23 -14.63
N PRO A 496 -2.61 -8.80 -14.45
CA PRO A 496 -2.21 -9.95 -15.21
C PRO A 496 -3.26 -11.07 -15.02
N PRO A 497 -3.56 -11.84 -16.04
CA PRO A 497 -4.47 -12.96 -15.89
C PRO A 497 -3.93 -13.93 -14.81
N PRO A 498 -4.80 -14.53 -14.00
CA PRO A 498 -4.37 -15.48 -12.99
C PRO A 498 -3.58 -16.61 -13.68
N PRO A 499 -2.52 -17.14 -13.02
CA PRO A 499 -1.71 -18.20 -13.61
C PRO A 499 -2.61 -19.35 -14.01
N SER A 500 -2.52 -19.76 -15.27
CA SER A 500 -3.20 -20.94 -15.76
C SER A 500 -2.72 -22.15 -14.95
N ILE A 501 -3.63 -22.80 -14.25
CA ILE A 501 -3.39 -24.02 -13.52
C ILE A 501 -3.12 -25.11 -14.56
N SER A 502 -1.87 -25.48 -14.74
CA SER A 502 -1.44 -26.65 -15.48
C SER A 502 -1.07 -27.77 -14.52
#